data_346f9287dd475785a87653508ae86ca8
#
_entry.id   346f9287dd475785a87653508ae86ca8
#
_cell.length_a   1.000
_cell.length_b   1.000
_cell.length_c   1.000
_cell.angle_alpha   90.00
_cell.angle_beta   90.00
_cell.angle_gamma   90.00
#
_symmetry.space_group_name_H-M   'P 1'
#
loop_
_entity.id
_entity.type
_entity.pdbx_description
1 polymer ?
#
loop_
_entity_poly.entity_id
_entity_poly.type
_entity_poly.pdbx_seq_one_letter_code
_entity_poly.pdbx_strand_id
1 'polypeptide(L)'
;VPSNIEGYEDYYSGDAEELTGIETPDDYTVVFHLSIPMIDAVSTLGTQPICSDEQFNYEKGHTKKIEKKSGEPIGTGAYKLKSFDKSKGATFVKNDKFDFKDGEYDVDRIIIKKTDSSTELSELKKGNLDLIPANIEQSKIGQASLDKDLKVSSYKTAGEGFLGFNCASGTTADQAVRQALAYAIDRESFVDNFFKYDKASDEVKKDLIGYVPEVYWNPVSKLVGSYVTGDETLDGLTVYRYDLEKAKQILEDAGWTVGSDGIREKDGQKLEVKFLVSVDVPALETLIPMFKKSWSEIGVDLKQSSVDYNTVLSTISDDAQVDDWSIYFVSSSYQGVIDTDSNTTLATKNPYNFSRIQDEELDNDLKAGLNTSSEEESKEYYSKAMIRENELVPYFPLYGTKAFNLYSKRVSGLTTGPVCIWSQAMKDVKLK
;
A
#
# COMPACT_ATOMS: atom_id res chain seq x y z
N VAL A 1 18.21 -8.92 -2.38
CA VAL A 1 19.20 -9.04 -1.26
C VAL A 1 19.50 -7.62 -0.83
N PRO A 2 19.40 -7.30 0.48
CA PRO A 2 19.70 -5.96 0.98
C PRO A 2 21.17 -5.58 0.71
N SER A 3 21.39 -4.33 0.29
CA SER A 3 22.73 -3.80 0.02
C SER A 3 23.63 -3.72 1.25
N ASN A 4 23.03 -3.83 2.44
CA ASN A 4 23.75 -3.84 3.73
C ASN A 4 24.43 -5.19 4.05
N ILE A 5 24.29 -6.21 3.23
CA ILE A 5 25.04 -7.47 3.40
C ILE A 5 26.50 -7.21 3.02
N GLU A 6 27.42 -7.67 3.87
CA GLU A 6 28.85 -7.51 3.62
C GLU A 6 29.28 -8.12 2.28
N GLY A 7 30.08 -7.37 1.51
CA GLY A 7 30.52 -7.76 0.18
C GLY A 7 29.48 -7.59 -0.93
N TYR A 8 28.31 -7.00 -0.65
CA TYR A 8 27.24 -6.84 -1.65
C TYR A 8 27.67 -6.04 -2.89
N GLU A 9 28.33 -4.90 -2.70
CA GLU A 9 28.72 -4.01 -3.80
C GLU A 9 29.71 -4.70 -4.76
N ASP A 10 30.74 -5.37 -4.23
CA ASP A 10 31.73 -6.08 -5.03
C ASP A 10 31.11 -7.25 -5.79
N TYR A 11 30.18 -7.97 -5.16
CA TYR A 11 29.45 -9.06 -5.81
C TYR A 11 28.48 -8.54 -6.88
N TYR A 12 27.77 -7.45 -6.62
CA TYR A 12 26.81 -6.85 -7.54
C TYR A 12 27.49 -6.25 -8.77
N SER A 13 28.62 -5.57 -8.60
CA SER A 13 29.43 -5.02 -9.68
C SER A 13 30.13 -6.11 -10.52
N GLY A 14 30.33 -7.29 -9.95
CA GLY A 14 31.03 -8.40 -10.57
C GLY A 14 32.53 -8.42 -10.25
N ASP A 15 32.98 -7.62 -9.28
CA ASP A 15 34.36 -7.58 -8.80
C ASP A 15 34.66 -8.75 -7.85
N ALA A 16 33.64 -9.37 -7.26
CA ALA A 16 33.69 -10.60 -6.48
C ALA A 16 32.85 -11.72 -7.09
N GLU A 17 33.31 -12.97 -7.00
CA GLU A 17 32.58 -14.15 -7.46
C GLU A 17 31.56 -14.66 -6.44
N GLU A 18 31.77 -14.35 -5.13
CA GLU A 18 30.95 -14.81 -4.02
C GLU A 18 30.49 -13.63 -3.16
N LEU A 19 29.27 -13.76 -2.59
CA LEU A 19 28.73 -12.82 -1.62
C LEU A 19 29.16 -13.24 -0.21
N THR A 20 30.27 -12.67 0.27
CA THR A 20 30.95 -13.09 1.51
C THR A 20 30.11 -12.88 2.78
N GLY A 21 29.15 -11.98 2.76
CA GLY A 21 28.24 -11.71 3.89
C GLY A 21 27.14 -12.77 4.08
N ILE A 22 27.11 -13.86 3.31
CA ILE A 22 26.19 -14.99 3.50
C ILE A 22 26.98 -16.26 3.69
N GLU A 23 26.83 -16.89 4.85
CA GLU A 23 27.47 -18.16 5.17
C GLU A 23 26.43 -19.26 5.36
N THR A 24 26.75 -20.47 4.95
CA THR A 24 25.95 -21.69 5.15
C THR A 24 26.79 -22.74 5.85
N PRO A 25 27.01 -22.62 7.18
CA PRO A 25 27.90 -23.51 7.92
C PRO A 25 27.45 -24.96 8.00
N ASP A 26 26.16 -25.21 7.80
CA ASP A 26 25.54 -26.53 7.72
C ASP A 26 24.28 -26.51 6.87
N ASP A 27 23.64 -27.68 6.68
CA ASP A 27 22.46 -27.87 5.84
C ASP A 27 21.20 -27.10 6.32
N TYR A 28 21.21 -26.58 7.54
CA TYR A 28 20.02 -25.97 8.18
C TYR A 28 20.25 -24.55 8.68
N THR A 29 21.48 -24.02 8.54
CA THR A 29 21.86 -22.71 9.07
C THR A 29 22.31 -21.79 7.96
N VAL A 30 21.74 -20.58 7.94
CA VAL A 30 22.19 -19.46 7.12
C VAL A 30 22.56 -18.31 8.05
N VAL A 31 23.75 -17.76 7.90
CA VAL A 31 24.25 -16.62 8.67
C VAL A 31 24.40 -15.42 7.73
N PHE A 32 23.81 -14.30 8.12
CA PHE A 32 23.94 -13.03 7.40
C PHE A 32 24.82 -12.08 8.20
N HIS A 33 25.88 -11.58 7.57
CA HIS A 33 26.74 -10.53 8.11
C HIS A 33 26.33 -9.20 7.48
N LEU A 34 25.96 -8.23 8.33
CA LEU A 34 25.54 -6.90 7.89
C LEU A 34 26.67 -5.90 8.16
N SER A 35 27.00 -5.07 7.17
CA SER A 35 27.98 -4.00 7.28
C SER A 35 27.56 -2.88 8.23
N ILE A 36 26.23 -2.68 8.38
CA ILE A 36 25.59 -1.75 9.32
C ILE A 36 24.36 -2.41 9.93
N PRO A 37 23.98 -2.07 11.17
CA PRO A 37 22.73 -2.52 11.77
C PRO A 37 21.52 -2.11 10.93
N MET A 38 20.46 -2.91 10.98
CA MET A 38 19.22 -2.68 10.27
C MET A 38 18.05 -3.12 11.14
N ILE A 39 17.14 -2.19 11.50
CA ILE A 39 16.06 -2.47 12.45
C ILE A 39 15.10 -3.57 11.97
N ASP A 40 14.93 -3.68 10.67
CA ASP A 40 14.05 -4.64 10.03
C ASP A 40 14.78 -5.85 9.43
N ALA A 41 16.08 -6.06 9.79
CA ALA A 41 16.87 -7.15 9.23
C ALA A 41 16.20 -8.51 9.34
N VAL A 42 15.63 -8.84 10.52
CA VAL A 42 14.93 -10.11 10.75
C VAL A 42 13.67 -10.23 9.86
N SER A 43 12.91 -9.16 9.72
CA SER A 43 11.71 -9.16 8.87
C SER A 43 12.09 -9.27 7.40
N THR A 44 13.04 -8.47 6.95
CA THR A 44 13.48 -8.43 5.55
C THR A 44 14.16 -9.72 5.11
N LEU A 45 15.06 -10.27 5.92
CA LEU A 45 15.75 -11.52 5.60
C LEU A 45 14.86 -12.75 5.84
N GLY A 46 14.08 -12.76 6.93
CA GLY A 46 13.22 -13.87 7.31
C GLY A 46 11.98 -14.05 6.42
N THR A 47 11.58 -13.03 5.67
CA THR A 47 10.49 -13.11 4.69
C THR A 47 10.96 -13.50 3.29
N GLN A 48 12.27 -13.61 3.06
CA GLN A 48 12.77 -14.08 1.77
C GLN A 48 12.33 -15.53 1.54
N PRO A 49 11.75 -15.85 0.36
CA PRO A 49 11.35 -17.21 0.06
C PRO A 49 12.57 -18.13 0.00
N ILE A 50 12.49 -19.28 0.67
CA ILE A 50 13.47 -20.35 0.48
C ILE A 50 13.15 -21.02 -0.85
N CYS A 51 14.04 -20.84 -1.82
CA CYS A 51 13.85 -21.32 -3.18
C CYS A 51 14.52 -22.68 -3.40
N SER A 52 13.86 -23.55 -4.18
CA SER A 52 14.45 -24.83 -4.60
C SER A 52 15.63 -24.57 -5.55
N ASP A 53 16.77 -25.17 -5.27
CA ASP A 53 17.95 -25.16 -6.15
C ASP A 53 17.59 -25.72 -7.55
N GLU A 54 16.85 -26.81 -7.62
CA GLU A 54 16.39 -27.39 -8.89
C GLU A 54 15.62 -26.38 -9.77
N GLN A 55 14.79 -25.54 -9.14
CA GLN A 55 13.93 -24.58 -9.83
C GLN A 55 14.62 -23.25 -10.11
N PHE A 56 15.42 -22.75 -9.17
CA PHE A 56 15.92 -21.37 -9.19
C PHE A 56 17.42 -21.25 -9.44
N ASN A 57 18.19 -22.35 -9.41
CA ASN A 57 19.60 -22.31 -9.75
C ASN A 57 19.75 -22.16 -11.28
N TYR A 58 20.32 -21.06 -11.74
CA TYR A 58 20.54 -20.73 -13.13
C TYR A 58 21.77 -19.82 -13.30
N GLU A 59 22.41 -19.92 -14.45
CA GLU A 59 23.53 -19.04 -14.81
C GLU A 59 23.04 -17.61 -15.05
N LYS A 60 23.87 -16.63 -14.70
CA LYS A 60 23.59 -15.19 -14.89
C LYS A 60 23.06 -14.92 -16.32
N GLY A 61 21.91 -14.27 -16.41
CA GLY A 61 21.23 -13.95 -17.69
C GLY A 61 20.33 -15.04 -18.28
N HIS A 62 20.29 -16.25 -17.71
CA HIS A 62 19.47 -17.36 -18.21
C HIS A 62 18.12 -17.51 -17.49
N THR A 63 17.36 -16.43 -17.37
CA THR A 63 16.07 -16.37 -16.64
C THR A 63 14.94 -17.21 -17.23
N LYS A 64 15.02 -17.59 -18.51
CA LYS A 64 14.01 -18.41 -19.21
C LYS A 64 13.73 -19.76 -18.54
N LYS A 65 14.68 -20.28 -17.77
CA LYS A 65 14.48 -21.51 -16.98
C LYS A 65 13.41 -21.32 -15.90
N ILE A 66 13.43 -20.16 -15.22
CA ILE A 66 12.46 -19.81 -14.17
C ILE A 66 11.08 -19.59 -14.80
N GLU A 67 11.01 -18.83 -15.89
CA GLU A 67 9.76 -18.57 -16.62
C GLU A 67 9.07 -19.86 -17.03
N LYS A 68 9.83 -20.82 -17.56
CA LYS A 68 9.30 -22.12 -18.00
C LYS A 68 8.75 -22.95 -16.83
N LYS A 69 9.37 -22.85 -15.64
CA LYS A 69 8.99 -23.61 -14.44
C LYS A 69 8.00 -22.87 -13.52
N SER A 70 7.64 -21.62 -13.84
CA SER A 70 6.76 -20.80 -12.99
C SER A 70 5.36 -21.39 -12.78
N GLY A 71 4.88 -22.23 -13.70
CA GLY A 71 3.60 -22.94 -13.56
C GLY A 71 3.65 -24.22 -12.69
N GLU A 72 4.82 -24.63 -12.22
CA GLU A 72 5.06 -25.84 -11.43
C GLU A 72 5.86 -25.52 -10.15
N PRO A 73 5.31 -24.68 -9.23
CA PRO A 73 6.06 -24.21 -8.06
C PRO A 73 6.40 -25.37 -7.11
N ILE A 74 7.66 -25.39 -6.67
CA ILE A 74 8.13 -26.24 -5.57
C ILE A 74 8.17 -25.37 -4.31
N GLY A 75 7.48 -25.80 -3.25
CA GLY A 75 7.39 -25.06 -2.00
C GLY A 75 7.38 -25.97 -0.77
N THR A 76 7.61 -25.36 0.39
CA THR A 76 7.65 -26.02 1.70
C THR A 76 6.36 -25.87 2.50
N GLY A 77 5.31 -25.26 1.95
CA GLY A 77 4.06 -24.98 2.64
C GLY A 77 3.18 -26.20 2.90
N ALA A 78 2.14 -26.02 3.73
CA ALA A 78 1.17 -27.05 4.13
C ALA A 78 0.35 -27.60 2.95
N TYR A 79 0.24 -26.85 1.87
CA TYR A 79 -0.48 -27.27 0.66
C TYR A 79 0.44 -27.19 -0.56
N LYS A 80 0.35 -28.21 -1.42
CA LYS A 80 1.06 -28.29 -2.70
C LYS A 80 0.10 -28.13 -3.87
N LEU A 81 0.58 -27.49 -4.94
CA LEU A 81 -0.18 -27.33 -6.17
C LEU A 81 -0.45 -28.71 -6.82
N LYS A 82 -1.73 -29.04 -7.03
CA LYS A 82 -2.14 -30.23 -7.75
C LYS A 82 -2.40 -29.96 -9.22
N SER A 83 -3.03 -28.84 -9.53
CA SER A 83 -3.33 -28.42 -10.90
C SER A 83 -3.53 -26.92 -10.99
N PHE A 84 -3.13 -26.34 -12.14
CA PHE A 84 -3.34 -24.97 -12.49
C PHE A 84 -3.85 -24.84 -13.92
N ASP A 85 -4.89 -24.04 -14.12
CA ASP A 85 -5.47 -23.69 -15.41
C ASP A 85 -5.79 -22.20 -15.42
N LYS A 86 -5.20 -21.44 -16.32
CA LYS A 86 -5.38 -19.97 -16.40
C LYS A 86 -6.84 -19.53 -16.55
N SER A 87 -7.71 -20.40 -17.08
CA SER A 87 -9.13 -20.11 -17.29
C SER A 87 -10.03 -20.54 -16.13
N LYS A 88 -9.60 -21.54 -15.33
CA LYS A 88 -10.41 -22.15 -14.27
C LYS A 88 -9.91 -21.84 -12.86
N GLY A 89 -8.61 -21.66 -12.70
CA GLY A 89 -7.95 -21.39 -11.40
C GLY A 89 -7.01 -22.51 -10.98
N ALA A 90 -6.83 -22.69 -9.67
CA ALA A 90 -5.85 -23.62 -9.10
C ALA A 90 -6.49 -24.58 -8.09
N THR A 91 -5.94 -25.77 -7.99
CA THR A 91 -6.28 -26.75 -6.95
C THR A 91 -5.04 -27.09 -6.14
N PHE A 92 -5.14 -26.96 -4.83
CA PHE A 92 -4.11 -27.34 -3.87
C PHE A 92 -4.60 -28.50 -3.02
N VAL A 93 -3.68 -29.34 -2.61
CA VAL A 93 -3.93 -30.46 -1.69
C VAL A 93 -2.89 -30.45 -0.57
N LYS A 94 -3.21 -31.04 0.57
CA LYS A 94 -2.25 -31.17 1.67
C LYS A 94 -0.92 -31.71 1.17
N ASN A 95 0.16 -31.12 1.68
CA ASN A 95 1.52 -31.58 1.43
C ASN A 95 1.88 -32.64 2.46
N ASP A 96 1.98 -33.88 2.04
CA ASP A 96 2.30 -35.05 2.86
C ASP A 96 3.68 -35.00 3.54
N LYS A 97 4.53 -34.05 3.14
CA LYS A 97 5.85 -33.80 3.74
C LYS A 97 5.85 -32.66 4.76
N PHE A 98 4.73 -31.95 4.93
CA PHE A 98 4.61 -30.86 5.89
C PHE A 98 4.34 -31.39 7.29
N ASP A 99 4.90 -30.76 8.32
CA ASP A 99 4.86 -31.24 9.69
C ASP A 99 3.48 -31.13 10.37
N PHE A 100 2.65 -30.16 9.95
CA PHE A 100 1.31 -29.88 10.51
C PHE A 100 1.26 -29.70 12.04
N LYS A 101 2.34 -29.23 12.68
CA LYS A 101 2.38 -29.02 14.14
C LYS A 101 1.84 -27.67 14.59
N ASP A 102 1.74 -26.69 13.70
CA ASP A 102 1.38 -25.32 14.01
C ASP A 102 -0.11 -25.00 13.87
N GLY A 103 -0.94 -26.01 13.56
CA GLY A 103 -2.37 -25.90 13.39
C GLY A 103 -3.09 -27.21 13.11
N GLU A 104 -4.42 -27.15 12.98
CA GLU A 104 -5.23 -28.36 12.77
C GLU A 104 -5.33 -28.77 11.28
N TYR A 105 -5.35 -27.79 10.36
CA TYR A 105 -5.40 -28.02 8.91
C TYR A 105 -6.50 -28.98 8.46
N ASP A 106 -7.73 -28.79 8.93
CA ASP A 106 -8.87 -29.67 8.64
C ASP A 106 -9.22 -29.76 7.15
N VAL A 107 -8.85 -28.75 6.37
CA VAL A 107 -9.20 -28.66 4.94
C VAL A 107 -8.22 -29.48 4.11
N ASP A 108 -8.68 -30.56 3.48
CA ASP A 108 -7.84 -31.44 2.66
C ASP A 108 -7.48 -30.85 1.29
N ARG A 109 -8.35 -29.98 0.77
CA ARG A 109 -8.22 -29.41 -0.57
C ARG A 109 -8.73 -27.99 -0.63
N ILE A 110 -7.92 -27.10 -1.22
CA ILE A 110 -8.27 -25.71 -1.50
C ILE A 110 -8.42 -25.55 -3.01
N ILE A 111 -9.54 -24.99 -3.46
CA ILE A 111 -9.81 -24.70 -4.86
C ILE A 111 -9.94 -23.19 -5.00
N ILE A 112 -9.01 -22.57 -5.70
CA ILE A 112 -9.10 -21.17 -6.10
C ILE A 112 -9.75 -21.13 -7.47
N LYS A 113 -10.96 -20.59 -7.54
CA LYS A 113 -11.69 -20.42 -8.80
C LYS A 113 -11.44 -19.04 -9.40
N LYS A 114 -11.28 -19.00 -10.71
CA LYS A 114 -11.43 -17.74 -11.44
C LYS A 114 -12.92 -17.41 -11.51
N THR A 115 -13.31 -16.29 -10.93
CA THR A 115 -14.69 -15.81 -10.90
C THR A 115 -14.79 -14.44 -11.58
N ASP A 116 -15.99 -14.07 -11.96
CA ASP A 116 -16.34 -12.72 -12.34
C ASP A 116 -16.91 -11.99 -11.12
N SER A 117 -16.46 -10.74 -10.89
CA SER A 117 -16.90 -9.93 -9.76
C SER A 117 -18.43 -9.78 -9.70
N SER A 118 -19.11 -9.70 -10.83
CA SER A 118 -20.57 -9.57 -10.89
C SER A 118 -21.33 -10.82 -10.43
N THR A 119 -20.72 -11.99 -10.47
CA THR A 119 -21.37 -13.28 -10.17
C THR A 119 -20.91 -13.93 -8.87
N GLU A 120 -19.75 -13.58 -8.32
CA GLU A 120 -19.13 -14.27 -7.20
C GLU A 120 -20.00 -14.37 -5.93
N LEU A 121 -20.76 -13.30 -5.58
CA LEU A 121 -21.66 -13.33 -4.44
C LEU A 121 -22.83 -14.33 -4.68
N SER A 122 -23.34 -14.41 -5.91
CA SER A 122 -24.36 -15.41 -6.27
C SER A 122 -23.82 -16.84 -6.16
N GLU A 123 -22.56 -17.05 -6.56
CA GLU A 123 -21.91 -18.35 -6.43
C GLU A 123 -21.67 -18.72 -4.95
N LEU A 124 -21.30 -17.76 -4.10
CA LEU A 124 -21.18 -17.96 -2.66
C LEU A 124 -22.55 -18.34 -2.04
N LYS A 125 -23.64 -17.62 -2.38
CA LYS A 125 -24.99 -17.92 -1.90
C LYS A 125 -25.50 -19.30 -2.32
N LYS A 126 -25.09 -19.78 -3.51
CA LYS A 126 -25.43 -21.13 -4.01
C LYS A 126 -24.58 -22.25 -3.41
N GLY A 127 -23.54 -21.90 -2.64
CA GLY A 127 -22.59 -22.87 -2.09
C GLY A 127 -21.54 -23.37 -3.08
N ASN A 128 -21.37 -22.73 -4.23
CA ASN A 128 -20.32 -23.03 -5.20
C ASN A 128 -18.97 -22.40 -4.84
N LEU A 129 -19.00 -21.41 -3.94
CA LEU A 129 -17.86 -20.81 -3.25
C LEU A 129 -18.08 -20.91 -1.74
N ASP A 130 -17.00 -20.96 -0.99
CA ASP A 130 -17.01 -20.93 0.47
C ASP A 130 -16.55 -19.61 1.04
N LEU A 131 -15.72 -18.88 0.30
CA LEU A 131 -15.08 -17.65 0.73
C LEU A 131 -14.86 -16.72 -0.46
N ILE A 132 -15.21 -15.44 -0.27
CA ILE A 132 -14.75 -14.29 -1.07
C ILE A 132 -13.88 -13.46 -0.11
N PRO A 133 -12.55 -13.51 -0.23
CA PRO A 133 -11.66 -12.81 0.69
C PRO A 133 -11.49 -11.34 0.30
N ALA A 134 -11.18 -10.51 1.29
CA ALA A 134 -10.71 -9.13 1.13
C ALA A 134 -11.59 -8.23 0.24
N ASN A 135 -12.90 -8.43 0.28
CA ASN A 135 -13.85 -7.66 -0.52
C ASN A 135 -14.03 -6.23 0.05
N ILE A 136 -14.14 -5.22 -0.83
CA ILE A 136 -14.37 -3.82 -0.47
C ILE A 136 -15.62 -3.24 -1.14
N GLU A 137 -16.42 -4.05 -1.84
CA GLU A 137 -17.63 -3.59 -2.54
C GLU A 137 -18.82 -3.53 -1.58
N GLN A 138 -19.31 -2.32 -1.31
CA GLN A 138 -20.37 -2.04 -0.36
C GLN A 138 -21.61 -2.89 -0.61
N SER A 139 -22.02 -3.00 -1.89
CA SER A 139 -23.23 -3.74 -2.27
C SER A 139 -23.12 -5.24 -1.95
N LYS A 140 -21.96 -5.85 -2.17
CA LYS A 140 -21.73 -7.26 -1.87
C LYS A 140 -21.65 -7.52 -0.37
N ILE A 141 -20.89 -6.68 0.34
CA ILE A 141 -20.76 -6.76 1.81
C ILE A 141 -22.15 -6.60 2.45
N GLY A 142 -22.90 -5.57 2.04
CA GLY A 142 -24.25 -5.33 2.53
C GLY A 142 -25.19 -6.52 2.29
N GLN A 143 -25.25 -7.03 1.08
CA GLN A 143 -26.09 -8.19 0.74
C GLN A 143 -25.66 -9.47 1.48
N ALA A 144 -24.35 -9.71 1.65
CA ALA A 144 -23.85 -10.85 2.39
C ALA A 144 -24.23 -10.76 3.88
N SER A 145 -24.16 -9.56 4.47
CA SER A 145 -24.51 -9.33 5.89
C SER A 145 -25.97 -9.57 6.23
N LEU A 146 -26.86 -9.51 5.24
CA LEU A 146 -28.30 -9.79 5.38
C LEU A 146 -28.66 -11.23 5.09
N ASP A 147 -27.73 -12.06 4.59
CA ASP A 147 -27.98 -13.45 4.25
C ASP A 147 -27.76 -14.34 5.47
N LYS A 148 -28.79 -15.13 5.83
CA LYS A 148 -28.77 -16.00 7.00
C LYS A 148 -27.72 -17.12 6.94
N ASP A 149 -27.27 -17.50 5.75
CA ASP A 149 -26.35 -18.62 5.52
C ASP A 149 -24.89 -18.17 5.32
N LEU A 150 -24.66 -16.83 5.34
CA LEU A 150 -23.36 -16.22 5.23
C LEU A 150 -22.89 -15.60 6.55
N LYS A 151 -21.60 -15.38 6.62
CA LYS A 151 -20.90 -14.58 7.63
C LYS A 151 -20.08 -13.50 6.96
N VAL A 152 -19.89 -12.40 7.68
CA VAL A 152 -19.03 -11.29 7.28
C VAL A 152 -18.06 -11.02 8.43
N SER A 153 -16.79 -10.89 8.14
CA SER A 153 -15.77 -10.41 9.07
C SER A 153 -14.89 -9.37 8.40
N SER A 154 -14.43 -8.40 9.14
CA SER A 154 -13.60 -7.30 8.64
C SER A 154 -12.25 -7.24 9.34
N TYR A 155 -11.30 -6.58 8.69
CA TYR A 155 -10.04 -6.17 9.29
C TYR A 155 -9.54 -4.89 8.60
N LYS A 156 -8.82 -4.01 9.34
CA LYS A 156 -8.14 -2.87 8.74
C LYS A 156 -7.03 -3.40 7.81
N THR A 157 -7.00 -2.92 6.57
CA THR A 157 -5.87 -3.20 5.69
C THR A 157 -4.73 -2.24 6.01
N ALA A 158 -3.53 -2.61 5.59
CA ALA A 158 -2.40 -1.70 5.55
C ALA A 158 -2.37 -0.93 4.21
N GLY A 159 -3.53 -0.54 3.71
CA GLY A 159 -3.68 0.11 2.41
C GLY A 159 -4.42 1.43 2.50
N GLU A 160 -4.01 2.37 1.66
CA GLU A 160 -4.66 3.67 1.53
C GLU A 160 -4.70 4.15 0.09
N GLY A 161 -5.68 5.00 -0.22
CA GLY A 161 -5.69 5.82 -1.42
C GLY A 161 -5.12 7.20 -1.10
N PHE A 162 -4.19 7.68 -1.92
CA PHE A 162 -3.50 8.94 -1.67
C PHE A 162 -3.24 9.74 -2.95
N LEU A 163 -3.02 11.03 -2.78
CA LEU A 163 -2.44 11.90 -3.81
C LEU A 163 -0.93 11.96 -3.64
N GLY A 164 -0.19 11.76 -4.72
CA GLY A 164 1.21 12.13 -4.80
C GLY A 164 1.34 13.49 -5.49
N PHE A 165 2.20 14.34 -4.94
CA PHE A 165 2.49 15.67 -5.47
C PHE A 165 3.85 15.69 -6.18
N ASN A 166 3.94 16.40 -7.28
CA ASN A 166 5.21 16.72 -7.90
C ASN A 166 5.89 17.85 -7.09
N CYS A 167 6.91 17.49 -6.34
CA CYS A 167 7.67 18.46 -5.53
C CYS A 167 8.82 19.12 -6.29
N ALA A 168 9.11 18.67 -7.53
CA ALA A 168 10.23 19.17 -8.31
C ALA A 168 9.83 20.20 -9.38
N SER A 169 8.58 20.19 -9.85
CA SER A 169 8.16 21.06 -10.95
C SER A 169 6.73 21.58 -10.81
N GLY A 170 6.43 22.64 -11.54
CA GLY A 170 5.12 23.27 -11.59
C GLY A 170 4.73 23.97 -10.29
N THR A 171 3.43 24.26 -10.13
CA THR A 171 2.91 24.99 -8.97
C THR A 171 2.99 24.19 -7.67
N THR A 172 2.97 22.87 -7.75
CA THR A 172 3.09 21.97 -6.59
C THR A 172 4.52 21.79 -6.09
N ALA A 173 5.53 22.33 -6.77
CA ALA A 173 6.87 22.48 -6.19
C ALA A 173 6.87 23.41 -4.97
N ASP A 174 5.95 24.39 -4.92
CA ASP A 174 5.72 25.22 -3.74
C ASP A 174 5.00 24.43 -2.64
N GLN A 175 5.66 24.27 -1.49
CA GLN A 175 5.10 23.55 -0.33
C GLN A 175 3.77 24.14 0.15
N ALA A 176 3.64 25.48 0.12
CA ALA A 176 2.41 26.14 0.55
C ALA A 176 1.21 25.75 -0.33
N VAL A 177 1.45 25.54 -1.63
CA VAL A 177 0.40 25.03 -2.54
C VAL A 177 -0.04 23.63 -2.12
N ARG A 178 0.90 22.72 -1.85
CA ARG A 178 0.55 21.34 -1.42
C ARG A 178 -0.24 21.34 -0.11
N GLN A 179 0.19 22.14 0.87
CA GLN A 179 -0.51 22.27 2.15
C GLN A 179 -1.92 22.88 1.97
N ALA A 180 -2.07 23.89 1.14
CA ALA A 180 -3.38 24.50 0.87
C ALA A 180 -4.32 23.53 0.16
N LEU A 181 -3.83 22.76 -0.82
CA LEU A 181 -4.62 21.72 -1.48
C LEU A 181 -5.07 20.64 -0.47
N ALA A 182 -4.20 20.24 0.45
CA ALA A 182 -4.54 19.27 1.50
C ALA A 182 -5.67 19.77 2.41
N TYR A 183 -5.61 21.02 2.89
CA TYR A 183 -6.69 21.62 3.67
C TYR A 183 -8.00 21.79 2.89
N ALA A 184 -7.95 21.85 1.57
CA ALA A 184 -9.14 22.01 0.72
C ALA A 184 -9.75 20.68 0.26
N ILE A 185 -9.43 19.55 0.89
CA ILE A 185 -9.99 18.22 0.60
C ILE A 185 -10.87 17.76 1.77
N ASP A 186 -12.17 17.65 1.53
CA ASP A 186 -13.14 17.11 2.50
C ASP A 186 -13.16 15.58 2.47
N ARG A 187 -12.17 14.98 3.13
CA ARG A 187 -12.00 13.52 3.19
C ARG A 187 -13.11 12.83 3.95
N GLU A 188 -13.63 13.45 5.01
CA GLU A 188 -14.71 12.88 5.82
C GLU A 188 -15.99 12.73 4.98
N SER A 189 -16.41 13.80 4.31
CA SER A 189 -17.56 13.73 3.40
C SER A 189 -17.35 12.73 2.26
N PHE A 190 -16.13 12.59 1.75
CA PHE A 190 -15.82 11.58 0.74
C PHE A 190 -16.03 10.17 1.30
N VAL A 191 -15.42 9.84 2.44
CA VAL A 191 -15.51 8.50 3.05
C VAL A 191 -16.94 8.16 3.40
N ASP A 192 -17.69 9.09 4.00
CA ASP A 192 -19.09 8.89 4.39
C ASP A 192 -20.03 8.65 3.21
N ASN A 193 -19.76 9.27 2.07
CA ASN A 193 -20.59 9.13 0.88
C ASN A 193 -20.15 7.96 -0.01
N PHE A 194 -18.85 7.81 -0.26
CA PHE A 194 -18.34 6.80 -1.17
C PHE A 194 -18.42 5.38 -0.60
N PHE A 195 -18.15 5.21 0.72
CA PHE A 195 -18.20 3.90 1.38
C PHE A 195 -19.53 3.60 2.10
N LYS A 196 -20.56 4.36 1.83
CA LYS A 196 -21.88 4.16 2.44
C LYS A 196 -22.59 2.91 1.90
N TYR A 197 -23.14 2.12 2.81
CA TYR A 197 -24.00 0.99 2.44
C TYR A 197 -25.43 1.44 2.13
N ASP A 198 -25.96 1.05 0.99
CA ASP A 198 -27.39 1.22 0.70
C ASP A 198 -28.24 0.32 1.60
N LYS A 199 -27.86 -0.96 1.69
CA LYS A 199 -28.54 -1.97 2.51
C LYS A 199 -27.49 -2.88 3.15
N ALA A 200 -27.52 -3.01 4.49
CA ALA A 200 -26.65 -3.91 5.24
C ALA A 200 -27.29 -4.18 6.61
N SER A 201 -26.78 -5.18 7.34
CA SER A 201 -27.12 -5.40 8.75
C SER A 201 -26.65 -4.22 9.60
N ASP A 202 -27.30 -4.01 10.76
CA ASP A 202 -26.91 -2.92 11.67
C ASP A 202 -25.51 -3.09 12.25
N GLU A 203 -25.01 -4.33 12.33
CA GLU A 203 -23.66 -4.63 12.75
C GLU A 203 -22.64 -4.13 11.71
N VAL A 204 -22.83 -4.49 10.44
CA VAL A 204 -21.93 -4.12 9.34
C VAL A 204 -22.00 -2.62 9.04
N LYS A 205 -23.16 -1.97 9.19
CA LYS A 205 -23.28 -0.51 9.03
C LYS A 205 -22.41 0.29 10.01
N LYS A 206 -22.13 -0.24 11.19
CA LYS A 206 -21.22 0.37 12.17
C LYS A 206 -19.75 0.21 11.79
N ASP A 207 -19.46 -0.73 10.92
CA ASP A 207 -18.12 -1.07 10.48
C ASP A 207 -17.90 -0.57 9.04
N LEU A 208 -17.67 0.73 8.88
CA LEU A 208 -17.46 1.35 7.57
C LEU A 208 -16.25 0.75 6.87
N ILE A 209 -16.33 0.63 5.55
CA ILE A 209 -15.25 0.13 4.70
C ILE A 209 -14.07 1.11 4.69
N GLY A 210 -14.37 2.41 4.55
CA GLY A 210 -13.37 3.48 4.53
C GLY A 210 -13.23 4.18 5.86
N TYR A 211 -12.06 4.73 6.10
CA TYR A 211 -11.77 5.65 7.20
C TYR A 211 -10.78 6.73 6.74
N VAL A 212 -10.71 7.84 7.46
CA VAL A 212 -9.75 8.92 7.17
C VAL A 212 -8.49 8.70 8.01
N PRO A 213 -7.32 8.45 7.41
CA PRO A 213 -6.05 8.42 8.14
C PRO A 213 -5.68 9.81 8.65
N GLU A 214 -5.08 9.92 9.83
CA GLU A 214 -4.63 11.20 10.39
C GLU A 214 -3.48 11.78 9.58
N VAL A 215 -2.51 10.93 9.22
CA VAL A 215 -1.34 11.27 8.41
C VAL A 215 -1.09 10.22 7.36
N TYR A 216 -0.23 10.50 6.39
CA TYR A 216 0.21 9.53 5.39
C TYR A 216 1.03 8.42 6.06
N TRP A 217 0.61 7.17 5.85
CA TRP A 217 1.17 6.05 6.57
C TRP A 217 2.33 5.36 5.85
N ASN A 218 2.17 5.24 4.55
CA ASN A 218 3.16 4.62 3.73
C ASN A 218 4.18 5.70 3.36
N PRO A 219 5.33 5.56 3.58
CA PRO A 219 6.32 4.54 3.81
C PRO A 219 7.01 4.65 5.17
N VAL A 220 6.33 5.16 6.15
CA VAL A 220 6.94 5.30 7.47
C VAL A 220 6.72 4.03 8.30
N SER A 221 7.69 3.68 9.12
CA SER A 221 7.77 2.45 9.88
C SER A 221 6.48 2.06 10.63
N LYS A 222 6.23 0.76 10.76
CA LYS A 222 5.18 0.22 11.65
C LYS A 222 5.29 0.70 13.10
N LEU A 223 6.49 1.11 13.54
CA LEU A 223 6.74 1.63 14.89
C LEU A 223 5.99 2.94 15.17
N VAL A 224 5.61 3.67 14.13
CA VAL A 224 4.86 4.93 14.20
C VAL A 224 3.43 4.79 13.65
N GLY A 225 2.98 3.58 13.36
CA GLY A 225 1.67 3.31 12.78
C GLY A 225 0.48 3.76 13.63
N SER A 226 0.63 3.82 14.96
CA SER A 226 -0.40 4.32 15.89
C SER A 226 -0.75 5.80 15.67
N TYR A 227 0.19 6.59 15.16
CA TYR A 227 -0.05 7.99 14.81
C TYR A 227 -0.92 8.15 13.57
N VAL A 228 -0.86 7.19 12.65
CA VAL A 228 -1.67 7.17 11.42
C VAL A 228 -3.15 7.00 11.70
N THR A 229 -3.46 6.16 12.69
CA THR A 229 -4.84 5.83 13.08
C THR A 229 -5.39 6.79 14.15
N GLY A 230 -4.54 7.66 14.70
CA GLY A 230 -4.91 8.53 15.81
C GLY A 230 -5.03 7.79 17.16
N ASP A 231 -4.55 6.54 17.26
CA ASP A 231 -4.52 5.79 18.53
C ASP A 231 -3.49 6.39 19.51
N GLU A 232 -2.43 7.02 18.98
CA GLU A 232 -1.48 7.84 19.74
C GLU A 232 -1.33 9.21 19.05
N THR A 233 -0.98 10.23 19.81
CA THR A 233 -0.66 11.57 19.28
C THR A 233 0.85 11.78 19.24
N LEU A 234 1.32 12.49 18.23
CA LEU A 234 2.71 12.90 18.10
C LEU A 234 2.76 14.44 17.98
N ASP A 235 3.42 15.09 18.92
CA ASP A 235 3.58 16.54 18.90
C ASP A 235 4.35 16.97 17.65
N GLY A 236 3.84 17.98 16.96
CA GLY A 236 4.41 18.48 15.70
C GLY A 236 3.70 17.97 14.43
N LEU A 237 2.89 16.91 14.52
CA LEU A 237 2.07 16.50 13.37
C LEU A 237 0.90 17.45 13.14
N THR A 238 0.74 17.84 11.87
CA THR A 238 -0.44 18.59 11.42
C THR A 238 -1.51 17.63 10.93
N VAL A 239 -2.66 17.61 11.59
CA VAL A 239 -3.84 16.92 11.07
C VAL A 239 -4.58 17.86 10.14
N TYR A 240 -4.49 17.61 8.84
CA TYR A 240 -5.13 18.42 7.80
C TYR A 240 -6.65 18.16 7.78
N ARG A 241 -7.41 18.94 8.56
CA ARG A 241 -8.88 18.95 8.51
C ARG A 241 -9.36 19.91 7.42
N TYR A 242 -10.48 19.61 6.80
CA TYR A 242 -11.07 20.48 5.76
C TYR A 242 -11.29 21.89 6.27
N ASP A 243 -10.57 22.85 5.70
CA ASP A 243 -10.61 24.28 6.08
C ASP A 243 -10.18 25.15 4.91
N LEU A 244 -11.16 25.68 4.17
CA LEU A 244 -10.91 26.54 3.01
C LEU A 244 -10.32 27.89 3.39
N GLU A 245 -10.64 28.44 4.57
CA GLU A 245 -10.09 29.72 5.00
C GLU A 245 -8.62 29.57 5.36
N LYS A 246 -8.25 28.47 6.01
CA LYS A 246 -6.84 28.13 6.26
C LYS A 246 -6.07 27.94 4.96
N ALA A 247 -6.65 27.24 3.98
CA ALA A 247 -6.04 27.05 2.67
C ALA A 247 -5.79 28.37 1.95
N LYS A 248 -6.77 29.31 1.95
CA LYS A 248 -6.62 30.64 1.37
C LYS A 248 -5.51 31.45 2.05
N GLN A 249 -5.46 31.41 3.38
CA GLN A 249 -4.46 32.14 4.16
C GLN A 249 -3.04 31.64 3.84
N ILE A 250 -2.84 30.32 3.76
CA ILE A 250 -1.54 29.72 3.40
C ILE A 250 -1.09 30.21 2.02
N LEU A 251 -1.98 30.24 1.04
CA LEU A 251 -1.65 30.72 -0.31
C LEU A 251 -1.32 32.22 -0.31
N GLU A 252 -2.07 33.04 0.45
CA GLU A 252 -1.83 34.49 0.57
C GLU A 252 -0.48 34.79 1.22
N ASP A 253 -0.19 34.09 2.34
CA ASP A 253 1.10 34.26 3.04
C ASP A 253 2.29 33.83 2.17
N ALA A 254 2.08 32.87 1.26
CA ALA A 254 3.08 32.46 0.26
C ALA A 254 3.16 33.35 -0.98
N GLY A 255 2.34 34.40 -1.06
CA GLY A 255 2.35 35.37 -2.16
C GLY A 255 1.48 35.00 -3.38
N TRP A 256 0.65 33.98 -3.27
CA TRP A 256 -0.34 33.62 -4.29
C TRP A 256 -1.58 34.54 -4.19
N THR A 257 -1.65 35.57 -5.04
CA THR A 257 -2.74 36.55 -5.03
C THR A 257 -3.83 36.23 -6.05
N VAL A 258 -5.09 36.56 -5.74
CA VAL A 258 -6.23 36.28 -6.63
C VAL A 258 -6.17 37.18 -7.84
N GLY A 259 -6.12 36.62 -9.05
CA GLY A 259 -6.17 37.32 -10.32
C GLY A 259 -7.59 37.76 -10.71
N SER A 260 -7.69 38.54 -11.80
CA SER A 260 -8.98 39.08 -12.28
C SER A 260 -10.00 38.02 -12.73
N ASP A 261 -9.54 36.84 -13.05
CA ASP A 261 -10.35 35.65 -13.43
C ASP A 261 -10.68 34.73 -12.24
N GLY A 262 -10.28 35.11 -11.03
CA GLY A 262 -10.51 34.33 -9.83
C GLY A 262 -9.46 33.24 -9.57
N ILE A 263 -8.53 33.04 -10.51
CA ILE A 263 -7.41 32.11 -10.32
C ILE A 263 -6.25 32.86 -9.65
N ARG A 264 -5.62 32.22 -8.67
CA ARG A 264 -4.44 32.81 -8.02
C ARG A 264 -3.24 32.81 -8.94
N GLU A 265 -2.36 33.81 -8.75
CA GLU A 265 -1.13 33.92 -9.49
C GLU A 265 0.02 34.41 -8.59
N LYS A 266 1.25 33.98 -8.91
CA LYS A 266 2.49 34.39 -8.26
C LYS A 266 3.59 34.48 -9.33
N ASP A 267 4.32 35.58 -9.36
CA ASP A 267 5.41 35.84 -10.32
C ASP A 267 5.02 35.63 -11.79
N GLY A 268 3.78 35.95 -12.16
CA GLY A 268 3.22 35.76 -13.50
C GLY A 268 2.78 34.33 -13.85
N GLN A 269 2.90 33.41 -12.92
CA GLN A 269 2.42 32.02 -13.07
C GLN A 269 1.04 31.87 -12.41
N LYS A 270 0.06 31.36 -13.16
CA LYS A 270 -1.25 30.99 -12.61
C LYS A 270 -1.16 29.71 -11.79
N LEU A 271 -1.97 29.65 -10.74
CA LEU A 271 -2.09 28.47 -9.88
C LEU A 271 -2.90 27.39 -10.60
N GLU A 272 -2.24 26.72 -11.53
CA GLU A 272 -2.77 25.58 -12.27
C GLU A 272 -2.23 24.28 -11.70
N VAL A 273 -3.11 23.31 -11.46
CA VAL A 273 -2.76 21.96 -10.98
C VAL A 273 -3.14 20.93 -12.04
N LYS A 274 -2.17 20.25 -12.61
CA LYS A 274 -2.35 19.22 -13.64
C LYS A 274 -2.54 17.86 -12.95
N PHE A 275 -3.75 17.35 -12.97
CA PHE A 275 -4.08 16.03 -12.40
C PHE A 275 -3.99 14.94 -13.45
N LEU A 276 -3.05 14.02 -13.27
CA LEU A 276 -2.95 12.80 -14.06
C LEU A 276 -3.89 11.74 -13.49
N VAL A 277 -4.99 11.50 -14.17
CA VAL A 277 -6.13 10.70 -13.69
C VAL A 277 -6.14 9.32 -14.31
N SER A 278 -6.18 8.27 -13.50
CA SER A 278 -6.48 6.91 -13.97
C SER A 278 -7.98 6.73 -14.18
N VAL A 279 -8.38 6.32 -15.38
CA VAL A 279 -9.80 6.03 -15.71
C VAL A 279 -10.33 4.76 -15.04
N ASP A 280 -9.44 3.93 -14.50
CA ASP A 280 -9.79 2.61 -13.94
C ASP A 280 -10.05 2.67 -12.42
N VAL A 281 -10.11 3.87 -11.81
CA VAL A 281 -10.27 4.06 -10.36
C VAL A 281 -11.62 4.68 -10.02
N PRO A 282 -12.60 3.90 -9.54
CA PRO A 282 -13.96 4.41 -9.26
C PRO A 282 -14.02 5.56 -8.24
N ALA A 283 -13.10 5.58 -7.27
CA ALA A 283 -13.05 6.64 -6.27
C ALA A 283 -12.84 8.03 -6.89
N LEU A 284 -12.12 8.12 -8.02
CA LEU A 284 -11.86 9.37 -8.72
C LEU A 284 -13.10 9.98 -9.36
N GLU A 285 -14.11 9.19 -9.70
CA GLU A 285 -15.40 9.70 -10.18
C GLU A 285 -16.10 10.59 -9.13
N THR A 286 -15.89 10.29 -7.85
CA THR A 286 -16.40 11.09 -6.72
C THR A 286 -15.43 12.19 -6.30
N LEU A 287 -14.14 11.88 -6.20
CA LEU A 287 -13.11 12.82 -5.71
C LEU A 287 -12.90 14.02 -6.64
N ILE A 288 -12.84 13.80 -7.96
CA ILE A 288 -12.54 14.88 -8.92
C ILE A 288 -13.59 16.01 -8.88
N PRO A 289 -14.89 15.75 -8.89
CA PRO A 289 -15.90 16.82 -8.70
C PRO A 289 -15.73 17.57 -7.38
N MET A 290 -15.39 16.87 -6.29
CA MET A 290 -15.13 17.49 -4.99
C MET A 290 -13.91 18.41 -5.06
N PHE A 291 -12.79 17.94 -5.63
CA PHE A 291 -11.58 18.76 -5.81
C PHE A 291 -11.87 19.99 -6.70
N LYS A 292 -12.53 19.80 -7.85
CA LYS A 292 -12.89 20.93 -8.73
C LYS A 292 -13.66 22.01 -8.00
N LYS A 293 -14.62 21.61 -7.15
CA LYS A 293 -15.41 22.55 -6.36
C LYS A 293 -14.54 23.26 -5.32
N SER A 294 -13.94 22.53 -4.39
CA SER A 294 -13.25 23.12 -3.24
C SER A 294 -11.97 23.89 -3.65
N TRP A 295 -11.23 23.38 -4.64
CA TRP A 295 -10.02 24.05 -5.11
C TRP A 295 -10.32 25.29 -5.93
N SER A 296 -11.42 25.34 -6.68
CA SER A 296 -11.84 26.61 -7.32
C SER A 296 -12.19 27.70 -6.29
N GLU A 297 -12.73 27.34 -5.14
CA GLU A 297 -13.05 28.28 -4.05
C GLU A 297 -11.81 28.89 -3.38
N ILE A 298 -10.66 28.25 -3.53
CA ILE A 298 -9.36 28.78 -3.06
C ILE A 298 -8.51 29.38 -4.21
N GLY A 299 -9.08 29.48 -5.42
CA GLY A 299 -8.43 30.11 -6.58
C GLY A 299 -7.48 29.21 -7.36
N VAL A 300 -7.67 27.89 -7.34
CA VAL A 300 -6.89 26.89 -8.08
C VAL A 300 -7.62 26.46 -9.35
N ASP A 301 -6.92 26.43 -10.47
CA ASP A 301 -7.42 25.90 -11.75
C ASP A 301 -6.96 24.44 -11.92
N LEU A 302 -7.88 23.49 -11.73
CA LEU A 302 -7.60 22.05 -11.87
C LEU A 302 -7.74 21.59 -13.32
N LYS A 303 -6.62 21.22 -13.94
CA LYS A 303 -6.55 20.60 -15.27
C LYS A 303 -6.49 19.09 -15.14
N GLN A 304 -7.29 18.37 -15.89
CA GLN A 304 -7.37 16.92 -15.85
C GLN A 304 -6.85 16.30 -17.14
N SER A 305 -5.94 15.33 -17.02
CA SER A 305 -5.51 14.44 -18.09
C SER A 305 -5.85 13.00 -17.71
N SER A 306 -6.69 12.34 -18.51
CA SER A 306 -7.20 11.00 -18.21
C SER A 306 -6.50 9.96 -19.07
N VAL A 307 -5.90 8.97 -18.42
CA VAL A 307 -5.14 7.87 -19.05
C VAL A 307 -5.43 6.55 -18.32
N ASP A 308 -4.93 5.42 -18.82
CA ASP A 308 -4.97 4.15 -18.09
C ASP A 308 -3.93 4.12 -16.94
N TYR A 309 -4.13 3.20 -15.99
CA TYR A 309 -3.29 3.11 -14.79
C TYR A 309 -1.80 2.88 -15.08
N ASN A 310 -1.47 2.05 -16.08
CA ASN A 310 -0.08 1.79 -16.43
C ASN A 310 0.59 3.04 -17.03
N THR A 311 -0.17 3.84 -17.77
CA THR A 311 0.30 5.12 -18.31
C THR A 311 0.53 6.12 -17.16
N VAL A 312 -0.32 6.15 -16.11
CA VAL A 312 -0.03 6.96 -14.91
C VAL A 312 1.33 6.57 -14.35
N LEU A 313 1.55 5.27 -14.07
CA LEU A 313 2.80 4.80 -13.48
C LEU A 313 4.02 5.08 -14.35
N SER A 314 3.93 4.88 -15.66
CA SER A 314 5.04 5.18 -16.57
C SER A 314 5.35 6.67 -16.63
N THR A 315 4.33 7.53 -16.65
CA THR A 315 4.51 8.99 -16.70
C THR A 315 5.16 9.53 -15.44
N ILE A 316 4.69 9.11 -14.25
CA ILE A 316 5.28 9.58 -12.99
C ILE A 316 6.69 9.02 -12.73
N SER A 317 7.05 7.90 -13.38
CA SER A 317 8.38 7.29 -13.27
C SER A 317 9.41 7.89 -14.24
N ASP A 318 8.96 8.65 -15.25
CA ASP A 318 9.82 9.20 -16.30
C ASP A 318 10.21 10.65 -15.97
N ASP A 319 11.49 10.90 -15.75
CA ASP A 319 12.01 12.25 -15.47
C ASP A 319 11.84 13.22 -16.65
N ALA A 320 11.75 12.71 -17.88
CA ALA A 320 11.50 13.53 -19.05
C ALA A 320 10.07 14.10 -19.10
N GLN A 321 9.15 13.52 -18.33
CA GLN A 321 7.74 13.94 -18.25
C GLN A 321 7.41 14.66 -16.93
N VAL A 322 8.42 15.13 -16.19
CA VAL A 322 8.24 15.78 -14.88
C VAL A 322 7.35 17.03 -14.97
N ASP A 323 7.33 17.73 -16.09
CA ASP A 323 6.52 18.96 -16.29
C ASP A 323 5.08 18.67 -16.76
N ASP A 324 4.74 17.42 -17.05
CA ASP A 324 3.43 17.05 -17.63
C ASP A 324 2.32 16.89 -16.58
N TRP A 325 2.70 16.76 -15.30
CA TRP A 325 1.77 16.52 -14.20
C TRP A 325 2.15 17.31 -12.93
N SER A 326 1.17 17.61 -12.11
CA SER A 326 1.32 18.21 -10.79
C SER A 326 0.95 17.24 -9.68
N ILE A 327 -0.11 16.45 -9.89
CA ILE A 327 -0.60 15.45 -8.95
C ILE A 327 -1.03 14.18 -9.67
N TYR A 328 -0.97 13.07 -8.94
CA TYR A 328 -1.54 11.80 -9.34
C TYR A 328 -2.22 11.11 -8.16
N PHE A 329 -3.08 10.13 -8.45
CA PHE A 329 -3.68 9.28 -7.45
C PHE A 329 -3.19 7.85 -7.61
N VAL A 330 -2.84 7.23 -6.49
CA VAL A 330 -2.53 5.80 -6.39
C VAL A 330 -3.17 5.24 -5.13
N SER A 331 -3.58 3.98 -5.19
CA SER A 331 -3.88 3.20 -3.99
C SER A 331 -2.82 2.13 -3.81
N SER A 332 -2.29 2.02 -2.61
CA SER A 332 -1.31 1.02 -2.22
C SER A 332 -1.82 0.15 -1.10
N SER A 333 -1.44 -1.11 -1.11
CA SER A 333 -1.71 -2.03 -0.02
C SER A 333 -0.39 -2.65 0.43
N TYR A 334 0.02 -2.33 1.65
CA TYR A 334 1.19 -2.92 2.29
C TYR A 334 0.74 -4.12 3.08
N GLN A 335 0.88 -5.28 2.48
CA GLN A 335 0.58 -6.54 3.16
C GLN A 335 1.75 -6.91 4.08
N GLY A 336 1.63 -6.44 5.30
CA GLY A 336 2.32 -6.93 6.46
C GLY A 336 3.81 -7.08 6.32
N VAL A 337 4.51 -6.23 6.76
CA VAL A 337 5.89 -6.09 7.05
C VAL A 337 6.45 -4.97 6.24
N ILE A 338 6.96 -3.98 6.77
CA ILE A 338 8.33 -3.69 6.46
C ILE A 338 8.61 -2.23 6.55
N ASP A 339 9.48 -1.98 7.46
CA ASP A 339 10.07 -0.69 7.73
C ASP A 339 11.06 -0.22 6.63
N THR A 340 11.56 -1.12 5.78
CA THR A 340 12.48 -0.79 4.67
C THR A 340 11.84 0.08 3.60
N ASP A 341 10.53 0.01 3.44
CA ASP A 341 9.87 0.74 2.36
C ASP A 341 9.83 2.25 2.61
N SER A 342 10.04 2.71 3.83
CA SER A 342 10.12 4.14 4.13
C SER A 342 11.22 4.85 3.36
N ASN A 343 12.35 4.20 3.15
CA ASN A 343 13.40 4.75 2.29
C ASN A 343 13.10 4.63 0.80
N THR A 344 12.14 3.79 0.40
CA THR A 344 11.89 3.46 -1.00
C THR A 344 11.13 4.57 -1.71
N THR A 345 10.21 5.25 -1.03
CA THR A 345 9.32 6.23 -1.66
C THR A 345 9.63 7.68 -1.29
N LEU A 346 10.41 7.92 -0.24
CA LEU A 346 10.72 9.26 0.26
C LEU A 346 12.18 9.67 0.09
N ALA A 347 13.13 8.70 0.11
CA ALA A 347 14.56 9.05 0.01
C ALA A 347 14.87 9.70 -1.36
N THR A 348 15.60 10.80 -1.33
CA THR A 348 15.86 11.70 -2.48
C THR A 348 16.31 10.99 -3.76
N LYS A 349 17.13 9.95 -3.67
CA LYS A 349 17.68 9.25 -4.84
C LYS A 349 17.00 7.93 -5.16
N ASN A 350 15.92 7.60 -4.47
CA ASN A 350 15.24 6.34 -4.70
C ASN A 350 14.39 6.40 -5.98
N PRO A 351 14.47 5.39 -6.87
CA PRO A 351 13.69 5.36 -8.11
C PRO A 351 12.17 5.30 -7.90
N TYR A 352 11.70 4.95 -6.70
CA TYR A 352 10.28 4.95 -6.35
C TYR A 352 9.82 6.23 -5.63
N ASN A 353 10.69 7.21 -5.44
CA ASN A 353 10.32 8.55 -4.97
C ASN A 353 9.63 9.32 -6.11
N PHE A 354 8.41 8.90 -6.45
CA PHE A 354 7.65 9.53 -7.54
C PHE A 354 7.27 10.98 -7.26
N SER A 355 7.20 11.38 -5.99
CA SER A 355 6.98 12.78 -5.61
C SER A 355 8.18 13.67 -5.95
N ARG A 356 9.35 13.09 -6.14
CA ARG A 356 10.63 13.79 -6.35
C ARG A 356 10.96 14.76 -5.24
N ILE A 357 10.49 14.50 -4.02
CA ILE A 357 10.87 15.28 -2.85
C ILE A 357 12.39 15.14 -2.62
N GLN A 358 13.03 16.25 -2.30
CA GLN A 358 14.45 16.30 -1.94
C GLN A 358 14.56 17.10 -0.65
N ASP A 359 14.88 16.40 0.44
CA ASP A 359 14.99 17.02 1.75
C ASP A 359 16.04 16.26 2.57
N GLU A 360 17.12 16.96 2.92
CA GLU A 360 18.27 16.35 3.61
C GLU A 360 17.93 15.90 5.03
N GLU A 361 17.07 16.63 5.74
CA GLU A 361 16.64 16.28 7.09
C GLU A 361 15.81 14.99 7.06
N LEU A 362 14.84 14.90 6.14
CA LEU A 362 14.05 13.69 5.94
C LEU A 362 14.92 12.48 5.57
N ASP A 363 15.87 12.66 4.63
CA ASP A 363 16.80 11.59 4.22
C ASP A 363 17.64 11.08 5.40
N ASN A 364 18.14 11.99 6.25
CA ASN A 364 18.96 11.64 7.40
C ASN A 364 18.14 10.88 8.46
N ASP A 365 16.93 11.33 8.76
CA ASP A 365 16.06 10.67 9.74
C ASP A 365 15.59 9.29 9.26
N LEU A 366 15.19 9.15 7.99
CA LEU A 366 14.84 7.86 7.40
C LEU A 366 16.01 6.87 7.45
N LYS A 367 17.21 7.34 7.09
CA LYS A 367 18.43 6.51 7.14
C LYS A 367 18.80 6.13 8.56
N ALA A 368 18.73 7.05 9.51
CA ALA A 368 19.06 6.78 10.92
C ALA A 368 18.04 5.83 11.53
N GLY A 369 16.74 6.00 11.25
CA GLY A 369 15.68 5.11 11.72
C GLY A 369 15.83 3.68 11.21
N LEU A 370 16.31 3.49 9.98
CA LEU A 370 16.57 2.16 9.42
C LEU A 370 17.87 1.53 10.00
N ASN A 371 18.92 2.32 10.11
CA ASN A 371 20.28 1.83 10.39
C ASN A 371 20.62 1.76 11.90
N THR A 372 19.69 1.24 12.68
CA THR A 372 19.86 0.97 14.10
C THR A 372 19.39 -0.44 14.47
N SER A 373 19.81 -0.97 15.58
CA SER A 373 19.26 -2.19 16.19
C SER A 373 18.32 -1.89 17.36
N SER A 374 18.11 -0.63 17.71
CA SER A 374 17.24 -0.17 18.80
C SER A 374 15.89 0.27 18.26
N GLU A 375 14.80 -0.40 18.68
CA GLU A 375 13.43 0.02 18.32
C GLU A 375 13.10 1.41 18.88
N GLU A 376 13.65 1.80 20.04
CA GLU A 376 13.42 3.11 20.63
C GLU A 376 14.07 4.21 19.77
N GLU A 377 15.33 4.05 19.40
CA GLU A 377 16.02 4.98 18.51
C GLU A 377 15.34 5.05 17.13
N SER A 378 14.98 3.89 16.57
CA SER A 378 14.26 3.83 15.30
C SER A 378 12.94 4.59 15.35
N LYS A 379 12.13 4.37 16.41
CA LYS A 379 10.87 5.08 16.62
C LYS A 379 11.07 6.59 16.73
N GLU A 380 12.14 7.04 17.41
CA GLU A 380 12.46 8.47 17.51
C GLU A 380 12.75 9.09 16.16
N TYR A 381 13.64 8.48 15.36
CA TYR A 381 13.99 9.00 14.03
C TYR A 381 12.82 8.93 13.06
N TYR A 382 12.07 7.84 13.03
CA TYR A 382 10.89 7.74 12.16
C TYR A 382 9.77 8.70 12.58
N SER A 383 9.66 9.04 13.87
CA SER A 383 8.74 10.10 14.32
C SER A 383 9.14 11.48 13.77
N LYS A 384 10.43 11.79 13.75
CA LYS A 384 10.96 13.02 13.12
C LYS A 384 10.72 13.01 11.60
N ALA A 385 11.02 11.90 10.94
CA ALA A 385 10.77 11.74 9.51
C ALA A 385 9.27 11.92 9.18
N MET A 386 8.36 11.36 10.00
CA MET A 386 6.92 11.51 9.83
C MET A 386 6.46 12.97 9.98
N ILE A 387 6.97 13.69 10.99
CA ILE A 387 6.68 15.12 11.16
C ILE A 387 7.15 15.90 9.94
N ARG A 388 8.37 15.63 9.46
CA ARG A 388 8.95 16.31 8.31
C ARG A 388 8.19 16.01 7.03
N GLU A 389 7.86 14.75 6.76
CA GLU A 389 7.01 14.37 5.63
C GLU A 389 5.65 15.06 5.67
N ASN A 390 5.00 15.04 6.84
CA ASN A 390 3.70 15.69 7.06
C ASN A 390 3.74 17.21 6.80
N GLU A 391 4.84 17.88 7.14
CA GLU A 391 5.06 19.29 6.84
C GLU A 391 5.26 19.54 5.34
N LEU A 392 6.08 18.70 4.69
CA LEU A 392 6.42 18.82 3.27
C LEU A 392 5.29 18.44 2.32
N VAL A 393 4.39 17.55 2.75
CA VAL A 393 3.25 17.02 1.99
C VAL A 393 3.66 16.50 0.59
N PRO A 394 4.62 15.58 0.46
CA PRO A 394 4.90 14.95 -0.83
C PRO A 394 3.79 14.00 -1.22
N TYR A 395 3.13 13.43 -0.23
CA TYR A 395 1.96 12.56 -0.35
C TYR A 395 0.86 12.99 0.62
N PHE A 396 -0.38 12.80 0.22
CA PHE A 396 -1.53 13.14 1.06
C PHE A 396 -2.55 12.00 1.11
N PRO A 397 -2.84 11.42 2.29
CA PRO A 397 -3.76 10.30 2.41
C PRO A 397 -5.19 10.80 2.23
N LEU A 398 -5.94 10.13 1.39
CA LEU A 398 -7.36 10.43 1.16
C LEU A 398 -8.26 9.53 1.99
N TYR A 399 -7.96 8.23 2.00
CA TYR A 399 -8.71 7.25 2.78
C TYR A 399 -7.90 5.97 3.00
N GLY A 400 -8.10 5.34 4.13
CA GLY A 400 -7.73 3.95 4.37
C GLY A 400 -8.95 3.04 4.22
N THR A 401 -8.74 1.73 4.06
CA THR A 401 -9.84 0.77 3.90
C THR A 401 -9.76 -0.37 4.90
N LYS A 402 -10.93 -0.95 5.19
CA LYS A 402 -11.06 -2.28 5.74
C LYS A 402 -11.37 -3.26 4.62
N ALA A 403 -10.86 -4.46 4.73
CA ALA A 403 -11.25 -5.57 3.88
C ALA A 403 -12.25 -6.46 4.60
N PHE A 404 -13.18 -7.01 3.86
CA PHE A 404 -14.24 -7.87 4.38
C PHE A 404 -14.13 -9.27 3.76
N ASN A 405 -14.14 -10.28 4.60
CA ASN A 405 -14.31 -11.65 4.16
C ASN A 405 -15.79 -12.00 4.18
N LEU A 406 -16.31 -12.44 3.05
CA LEU A 406 -17.67 -12.93 2.90
C LEU A 406 -17.60 -14.46 2.78
N TYR A 407 -18.19 -15.19 3.70
CA TYR A 407 -18.00 -16.64 3.72
C TYR A 407 -19.21 -17.42 4.24
N SER A 408 -19.32 -18.67 3.79
CA SER A 408 -20.36 -19.62 4.21
C SER A 408 -20.30 -19.90 5.70
N LYS A 409 -21.44 -20.05 6.37
CA LYS A 409 -21.53 -20.48 7.78
C LYS A 409 -20.91 -21.84 8.05
N ARG A 410 -20.67 -22.66 7.04
CA ARG A 410 -19.94 -23.93 7.18
C ARG A 410 -18.44 -23.73 7.47
N VAL A 411 -17.90 -22.54 7.18
CA VAL A 411 -16.52 -22.15 7.49
C VAL A 411 -16.47 -21.58 8.91
N SER A 412 -15.51 -22.02 9.70
CA SER A 412 -15.20 -21.52 11.03
C SER A 412 -13.69 -21.44 11.23
N GLY A 413 -13.21 -20.70 12.23
CA GLY A 413 -11.78 -20.53 12.50
C GLY A 413 -11.04 -19.58 11.52
N LEU A 414 -11.76 -18.90 10.61
CA LEU A 414 -11.16 -17.92 9.69
C LEU A 414 -10.85 -16.63 10.45
N THR A 415 -9.62 -16.50 10.93
CA THR A 415 -9.11 -15.28 11.58
C THR A 415 -8.12 -14.60 10.64
N THR A 416 -8.45 -13.39 10.19
CA THR A 416 -7.63 -12.61 9.27
C THR A 416 -7.29 -11.24 9.86
N GLY A 417 -6.25 -10.63 9.34
CA GLY A 417 -5.76 -9.31 9.75
C GLY A 417 -4.85 -8.71 8.68
N PRO A 418 -4.28 -7.54 8.92
CA PRO A 418 -3.39 -6.88 7.97
C PRO A 418 -2.15 -7.71 7.61
N VAL A 419 -1.70 -8.56 8.53
CA VAL A 419 -0.52 -9.43 8.36
C VAL A 419 -0.87 -10.93 8.34
N CYS A 420 -2.15 -11.28 8.39
CA CYS A 420 -2.65 -12.65 8.34
C CYS A 420 -3.77 -12.76 7.30
N ILE A 421 -3.42 -13.04 6.07
CA ILE A 421 -4.41 -13.22 5.00
C ILE A 421 -5.11 -14.58 5.12
N TRP A 422 -6.19 -14.77 4.38
CA TRP A 422 -7.02 -15.98 4.43
C TRP A 422 -6.22 -17.28 4.23
N SER A 423 -5.17 -17.28 3.40
CA SER A 423 -4.36 -18.47 3.13
C SER A 423 -3.50 -18.89 4.34
N GLN A 424 -3.04 -17.93 5.13
CA GLN A 424 -2.32 -18.19 6.38
C GLN A 424 -3.28 -18.67 7.49
N ALA A 425 -4.52 -18.16 7.49
CA ALA A 425 -5.55 -18.58 8.43
C ALA A 425 -6.02 -20.02 8.20
N MET A 426 -5.69 -20.65 7.06
CA MET A 426 -6.11 -22.02 6.72
C MET A 426 -5.71 -23.08 7.74
N LYS A 427 -4.67 -22.83 8.54
CA LYS A 427 -4.25 -23.73 9.62
C LYS A 427 -5.31 -23.94 10.70
N ASP A 428 -6.20 -22.96 10.91
CA ASP A 428 -7.24 -22.97 11.94
C ASP A 428 -8.66 -23.11 11.35
N VAL A 429 -8.78 -23.10 10.03
CA VAL A 429 -10.07 -23.19 9.34
C VAL A 429 -10.64 -24.62 9.42
N LYS A 430 -11.92 -24.70 9.81
CA LYS A 430 -12.70 -25.93 9.87
C LYS A 430 -13.93 -25.82 8.99
N LEU A 431 -14.31 -26.93 8.38
CA LEU A 431 -15.54 -27.08 7.61
C LEU A 431 -16.56 -27.93 8.42
N LYS A 432 -17.80 -27.41 8.52
CA LYS A 432 -18.95 -28.14 9.11
C LYS A 432 -19.70 -28.89 8.04
#